data_c082af6b83f46bd8448a0b6a6c5c3e7f
#
_entry.id   c082af6b83f46bd8448a0b6a6c5c3e7f
#
_cell.length_a   1.000
_cell.length_b   1.000
_cell.length_c   1.000
_cell.angle_alpha   90.00
_cell.angle_beta   90.00
_cell.angle_gamma   90.00
#
_symmetry.space_group_name_H-M   'P 1'
#
loop_
_entity.id
_entity.type
_entity.pdbx_description
1 polymer ?
#
loop_
_entity_poly.entity_id
_entity_poly.type
_entity_poly.pdbx_seq_one_letter_code
_entity_poly.pdbx_strand_id
1 'polypeptide(L)'
;KSIACVTGKVKDVSKVAGEYHYYTLSMHMKDKMVSCPVMNAEGQVFGIAQKSSGIDTVTTCYAAGAAFAMSQKISALSLGDAALKSIGIRKGLPETEDQALVYLFMASSSLSGEDYEKLLDDFIRQFPANADGYLRRANYYASKGKDDQTWYDKAVADFNQALKVAQKKDDVYYNIGKLMYAYQLSKPEKTYKDWTYDTALKNVRQAIAIDPLPIYIQMEGDILFAQQDYAGALAAYEKVNTSNIASPATFFSAAKTKELLKGDPKEVVALMDSCI
;
A
#
# COMPACT_ATOMS: atom_id res chain seq x y z
N LYS A 1 2.11 38.03 3.15
CA LYS A 1 0.78 37.70 3.70
C LYS A 1 0.75 38.25 5.13
N SER A 2 -0.21 39.14 5.48
CA SER A 2 -0.39 39.61 6.84
C SER A 2 -1.18 38.61 7.66
N ILE A 3 -0.76 38.36 8.90
CA ILE A 3 -1.51 37.58 9.88
C ILE A 3 -2.63 38.49 10.42
N ALA A 4 -3.89 38.05 10.33
CA ALA A 4 -5.01 38.72 10.91
C ALA A 4 -5.32 38.13 12.28
N CYS A 5 -5.36 38.94 13.32
CA CYS A 5 -5.77 38.55 14.66
C CYS A 5 -7.11 39.22 15.00
N VAL A 6 -7.96 38.46 15.71
CA VAL A 6 -9.20 38.98 16.30
C VAL A 6 -9.12 38.76 17.79
N THR A 7 -9.48 39.78 18.58
CA THR A 7 -9.46 39.71 20.04
C THR A 7 -10.87 39.60 20.60
N GLY A 8 -11.01 38.93 21.74
CA GLY A 8 -12.28 38.77 22.44
C GLY A 8 -12.06 38.35 23.88
N LYS A 9 -13.13 37.93 24.54
CA LYS A 9 -13.13 37.46 25.92
C LYS A 9 -13.77 36.08 26.00
N VAL A 10 -13.33 35.25 26.93
CA VAL A 10 -14.03 34.02 27.29
C VAL A 10 -15.31 34.41 28.03
N LYS A 11 -16.48 34.05 27.49
CA LYS A 11 -17.79 34.27 28.10
C LYS A 11 -18.18 33.14 29.03
N ASP A 12 -17.90 31.91 28.64
CA ASP A 12 -18.27 30.72 29.39
C ASP A 12 -17.28 29.60 29.11
N VAL A 13 -17.17 28.66 30.07
CA VAL A 13 -16.34 27.47 29.97
C VAL A 13 -17.19 26.29 30.43
N SER A 14 -17.57 25.46 29.51
CA SER A 14 -18.26 24.19 29.78
C SER A 14 -17.31 22.98 29.67
N LYS A 15 -17.72 21.84 30.21
CA LYS A 15 -16.95 20.59 30.10
C LYS A 15 -17.64 19.65 29.11
N VAL A 16 -16.85 19.09 28.20
CA VAL A 16 -17.27 18.09 27.23
C VAL A 16 -16.50 16.79 27.50
N ALA A 17 -17.16 15.65 27.42
CA ALA A 17 -16.58 14.33 27.70
C ALA A 17 -15.91 14.22 29.10
N GLY A 18 -16.46 14.92 30.09
CA GLY A 18 -16.06 14.82 31.50
C GLY A 18 -14.83 15.64 31.92
N GLU A 19 -13.84 15.84 31.08
CA GLU A 19 -12.55 16.43 31.45
C GLU A 19 -12.14 17.62 30.59
N TYR A 20 -12.61 17.72 29.34
CA TYR A 20 -12.11 18.72 28.38
C TYR A 20 -12.95 19.97 28.38
N HIS A 21 -12.28 21.12 28.34
CA HIS A 21 -12.96 22.41 28.30
C HIS A 21 -13.46 22.75 26.88
N TYR A 22 -14.64 23.34 26.84
CA TYR A 22 -15.24 23.94 25.65
C TYR A 22 -15.56 25.40 25.95
N TYR A 23 -15.02 26.29 25.16
CA TYR A 23 -15.05 27.72 25.42
C TYR A 23 -16.08 28.41 24.54
N THR A 24 -16.88 29.28 25.16
CA THR A 24 -17.71 30.28 24.46
C THR A 24 -16.98 31.61 24.49
N LEU A 25 -16.72 32.17 23.32
CA LEU A 25 -15.90 33.33 23.16
C LEU A 25 -16.71 34.50 22.58
N SER A 26 -16.49 35.73 23.11
CA SER A 26 -17.09 36.98 22.58
C SER A 26 -16.19 37.55 21.49
N MET A 27 -16.16 36.93 20.33
CA MET A 27 -15.43 37.49 19.18
C MET A 27 -16.15 37.12 17.88
N HIS A 28 -15.95 37.95 16.87
CA HIS A 28 -16.45 37.66 15.53
C HIS A 28 -15.47 36.75 14.82
N MET A 29 -15.96 35.58 14.39
CA MET A 29 -15.16 34.61 13.64
C MET A 29 -15.60 34.56 12.17
N LYS A 30 -14.65 34.82 11.27
CA LYS A 30 -14.83 34.63 9.83
C LYS A 30 -14.61 33.17 9.46
N ASP A 31 -15.19 32.71 8.36
CA ASP A 31 -15.04 31.29 7.89
C ASP A 31 -13.59 30.83 7.79
N LYS A 32 -12.67 31.72 7.40
CA LYS A 32 -11.23 31.43 7.29
C LYS A 32 -10.52 31.25 8.64
N MET A 33 -11.20 31.52 9.76
CA MET A 33 -10.66 31.40 11.12
C MET A 33 -11.06 30.10 11.80
N VAL A 34 -11.88 29.26 11.16
CA VAL A 34 -12.19 27.91 11.64
C VAL A 34 -10.91 27.11 11.69
N SER A 35 -10.73 26.34 12.76
CA SER A 35 -9.53 25.57 13.09
C SER A 35 -8.27 26.40 13.39
N CYS A 36 -8.38 27.72 13.50
CA CYS A 36 -7.27 28.54 13.97
C CYS A 36 -7.05 28.39 15.48
N PRO A 37 -5.80 28.54 15.96
CA PRO A 37 -5.53 28.54 17.39
C PRO A 37 -6.15 29.74 18.09
N VAL A 38 -6.69 29.49 19.30
CA VAL A 38 -7.12 30.52 20.24
C VAL A 38 -6.08 30.62 21.34
N MET A 39 -5.54 31.82 21.54
CA MET A 39 -4.42 32.08 22.44
C MET A 39 -4.85 33.00 23.59
N ASN A 40 -4.22 32.83 24.76
CA ASN A 40 -4.31 33.78 25.86
C ASN A 40 -3.42 35.01 25.62
N ALA A 41 -3.40 35.94 26.57
CA ALA A 41 -2.60 37.18 26.48
C ALA A 41 -1.07 36.89 26.46
N GLU A 42 -0.65 35.74 26.97
CA GLU A 42 0.74 35.28 27.00
C GLU A 42 1.14 34.51 25.72
N GLY A 43 0.23 34.41 24.75
CA GLY A 43 0.49 33.69 23.47
C GLY A 43 0.40 32.16 23.56
N GLN A 44 -0.11 31.61 24.67
CA GLN A 44 -0.29 30.19 24.82
C GLN A 44 -1.61 29.73 24.18
N VAL A 45 -1.58 28.67 23.39
CA VAL A 45 -2.77 28.10 22.76
C VAL A 45 -3.58 27.32 23.78
N PHE A 46 -4.80 27.75 24.08
CA PHE A 46 -5.70 27.04 24.97
C PHE A 46 -6.90 26.39 24.26
N GLY A 47 -7.15 26.74 23.00
CA GLY A 47 -8.27 26.20 22.25
C GLY A 47 -8.08 26.27 20.73
N ILE A 48 -8.96 25.56 20.03
CA ILE A 48 -9.05 25.54 18.56
C ILE A 48 -10.44 26.05 18.18
N ALA A 49 -10.49 27.11 17.38
CA ALA A 49 -11.72 27.77 16.95
C ALA A 49 -12.60 26.81 16.11
N GLN A 50 -13.88 26.76 16.43
CA GLN A 50 -14.86 25.92 15.73
C GLN A 50 -15.95 26.77 15.08
N LYS A 51 -16.48 26.30 13.95
CA LYS A 51 -17.64 26.92 13.29
C LYS A 51 -18.87 26.75 14.18
N SER A 52 -19.56 27.87 14.43
CA SER A 52 -20.88 27.81 15.09
C SER A 52 -21.93 27.29 14.12
N SER A 53 -22.82 26.43 14.61
CA SER A 53 -24.02 26.00 13.90
C SER A 53 -25.26 26.86 14.22
N GLY A 54 -25.12 27.87 15.09
CA GLY A 54 -26.22 28.69 15.56
C GLY A 54 -26.40 29.99 14.75
N ILE A 55 -27.57 30.62 14.93
CA ILE A 55 -28.00 31.84 14.21
C ILE A 55 -27.19 33.08 14.65
N ASP A 56 -26.56 33.03 15.84
CA ASP A 56 -25.81 34.18 16.38
C ASP A 56 -24.29 34.00 16.23
N THR A 57 -23.82 34.09 14.97
CA THR A 57 -22.40 34.00 14.61
C THR A 57 -21.67 35.33 14.61
N VAL A 58 -22.38 36.44 14.83
CA VAL A 58 -21.81 37.80 14.68
C VAL A 58 -20.96 38.20 15.89
N THR A 59 -21.34 37.76 17.08
CA THR A 59 -20.70 38.18 18.33
C THR A 59 -20.20 37.03 19.21
N THR A 60 -20.48 35.78 18.83
CA THR A 60 -20.14 34.62 19.64
C THR A 60 -19.53 33.52 18.76
N CYS A 61 -18.40 33.00 19.17
CA CYS A 61 -17.82 31.81 18.57
C CYS A 61 -17.41 30.77 19.65
N TYR A 62 -17.02 29.60 19.21
CA TYR A 62 -16.71 28.49 20.11
C TYR A 62 -15.29 28.00 19.88
N ALA A 63 -14.69 27.37 20.89
CA ALA A 63 -13.41 26.71 20.75
C ALA A 63 -13.36 25.44 21.57
N ALA A 64 -12.90 24.35 20.98
CA ALA A 64 -12.54 23.15 21.69
C ALA A 64 -11.21 23.32 22.42
N GLY A 65 -11.12 22.85 23.66
CA GLY A 65 -9.89 22.95 24.44
C GLY A 65 -8.70 22.26 23.77
N ALA A 66 -7.54 22.92 23.77
CA ALA A 66 -6.33 22.38 23.14
C ALA A 66 -5.91 21.03 23.74
N ALA A 67 -6.13 20.81 25.04
CA ALA A 67 -5.87 19.55 25.72
C ALA A 67 -6.64 18.38 25.09
N PHE A 68 -7.88 18.61 24.64
CA PHE A 68 -8.65 17.59 23.90
C PHE A 68 -7.96 17.22 22.58
N ALA A 69 -7.57 18.19 21.78
CA ALA A 69 -6.88 17.93 20.53
C ALA A 69 -5.54 17.20 20.74
N MET A 70 -4.78 17.58 21.76
CA MET A 70 -3.51 16.94 22.12
C MET A 70 -3.66 15.52 22.66
N SER A 71 -4.80 15.19 23.27
CA SER A 71 -5.08 13.83 23.77
C SER A 71 -5.44 12.84 22.66
N GLN A 72 -5.79 13.32 21.47
CA GLN A 72 -6.17 12.45 20.35
C GLN A 72 -4.97 11.67 19.85
N LYS A 73 -5.08 10.35 19.88
CA LYS A 73 -4.09 9.44 19.34
C LYS A 73 -4.57 8.89 17.99
N ILE A 74 -3.84 9.18 16.94
CA ILE A 74 -4.09 8.61 15.62
C ILE A 74 -3.19 7.39 15.47
N SER A 75 -3.78 6.21 15.38
CA SER A 75 -3.07 4.95 15.10
C SER A 75 -3.19 4.57 13.63
N ALA A 76 -2.39 3.57 13.19
CA ALA A 76 -2.54 3.01 11.85
C ALA A 76 -3.95 2.44 11.60
N LEU A 77 -4.61 1.91 12.66
CA LEU A 77 -5.98 1.41 12.61
C LEU A 77 -7.02 2.50 12.35
N SER A 78 -6.69 3.77 12.58
CA SER A 78 -7.58 4.92 12.32
C SER A 78 -7.85 5.16 10.82
N LEU A 79 -7.15 4.51 9.91
CA LEU A 79 -7.42 4.58 8.45
C LEU A 79 -8.85 4.19 8.08
N GLY A 80 -9.45 3.27 8.82
CA GLY A 80 -10.83 2.82 8.64
C GLY A 80 -11.88 3.71 9.28
N ASP A 81 -11.48 4.68 10.11
CA ASP A 81 -12.39 5.54 10.86
C ASP A 81 -13.19 6.47 9.95
N ALA A 82 -14.52 6.36 10.00
CA ALA A 82 -15.43 7.15 9.18
C ALA A 82 -15.31 8.66 9.49
N ALA A 83 -15.04 9.03 10.74
CA ALA A 83 -14.87 10.42 11.14
C ALA A 83 -13.61 11.02 10.52
N LEU A 84 -12.50 10.28 10.48
CA LEU A 84 -11.26 10.72 9.83
C LEU A 84 -11.40 10.82 8.31
N LYS A 85 -12.19 9.94 7.69
CA LYS A 85 -12.49 10.04 6.24
C LYS A 85 -13.29 11.28 5.90
N SER A 86 -14.18 11.73 6.79
CA SER A 86 -15.08 12.86 6.54
C SER A 86 -14.39 14.23 6.64
N ILE A 87 -13.29 14.37 7.37
CA ILE A 87 -12.64 15.67 7.60
C ILE A 87 -11.74 16.14 6.46
N GLY A 88 -11.53 15.35 5.41
CA GLY A 88 -10.73 15.73 4.25
C GLY A 88 -9.24 16.00 4.52
N ILE A 89 -8.78 15.83 5.76
CA ILE A 89 -7.37 15.94 6.14
C ILE A 89 -6.74 14.57 5.94
N ARG A 90 -5.74 14.50 5.06
CA ARG A 90 -4.99 13.27 4.86
C ARG A 90 -3.97 13.11 5.97
N LYS A 91 -3.91 11.92 6.53
CA LYS A 91 -2.82 11.55 7.42
C LYS A 91 -1.53 11.48 6.60
N GLY A 92 -0.49 12.17 7.05
CA GLY A 92 0.85 12.02 6.49
C GLY A 92 1.41 10.63 6.72
N LEU A 93 2.41 10.26 5.94
CA LEU A 93 3.16 9.04 6.17
C LEU A 93 3.88 9.08 7.53
N PRO A 94 4.03 7.94 8.21
CA PRO A 94 4.93 7.82 9.34
C PRO A 94 6.35 8.26 9.00
N GLU A 95 7.09 8.73 10.02
CA GLU A 95 8.46 9.22 9.83
C GLU A 95 9.46 8.10 9.56
N THR A 96 9.21 6.90 10.07
CA THR A 96 10.09 5.74 9.86
C THR A 96 9.62 4.90 8.67
N GLU A 97 10.58 4.37 7.93
CA GLU A 97 10.36 3.57 6.72
C GLU A 97 9.48 2.34 6.99
N ASP A 98 9.79 1.57 8.04
CA ASP A 98 9.02 0.36 8.40
C ASP A 98 7.55 0.66 8.70
N GLN A 99 7.30 1.72 9.48
CA GLN A 99 5.92 2.13 9.78
C GLN A 99 5.19 2.64 8.55
N ALA A 100 5.89 3.35 7.66
CA ALA A 100 5.34 3.82 6.41
C ALA A 100 4.99 2.67 5.45
N LEU A 101 5.80 1.60 5.39
CA LEU A 101 5.49 0.39 4.63
C LEU A 101 4.25 -0.34 5.17
N VAL A 102 4.13 -0.47 6.49
CA VAL A 102 2.91 -1.03 7.12
C VAL A 102 1.70 -0.16 6.78
N TYR A 103 1.84 1.16 6.83
CA TYR A 103 0.78 2.09 6.46
C TYR A 103 0.35 1.92 4.99
N LEU A 104 1.31 1.81 4.05
CA LEU A 104 1.02 1.56 2.63
C LEU A 104 0.25 0.25 2.43
N PHE A 105 0.66 -0.81 3.14
CA PHE A 105 -0.02 -2.10 3.07
C PHE A 105 -1.48 -2.00 3.49
N MET A 106 -1.75 -1.35 4.62
CA MET A 106 -3.13 -1.16 5.11
C MET A 106 -3.95 -0.24 4.20
N ALA A 107 -3.32 0.79 3.63
CA ALA A 107 -3.97 1.76 2.76
C ALA A 107 -4.38 1.16 1.41
N SER A 108 -3.66 0.16 0.92
CA SER A 108 -3.91 -0.47 -0.40
C SER A 108 -5.33 -1.06 -0.55
N SER A 109 -5.94 -1.50 0.55
CA SER A 109 -7.29 -2.07 0.57
C SER A 109 -8.40 -1.05 0.89
N SER A 110 -8.04 0.15 1.36
CA SER A 110 -9.00 1.13 1.91
C SER A 110 -9.09 2.44 1.15
N LEU A 111 -8.07 2.80 0.37
CA LEU A 111 -8.04 4.03 -0.41
C LEU A 111 -8.58 3.83 -1.83
N SER A 112 -9.11 4.91 -2.42
CA SER A 112 -9.37 4.96 -3.85
C SER A 112 -8.07 4.82 -4.64
N GLY A 113 -8.15 4.38 -5.90
CA GLY A 113 -6.97 4.22 -6.73
C GLY A 113 -6.12 5.49 -6.84
N GLU A 114 -6.76 6.66 -7.04
CA GLU A 114 -6.05 7.95 -7.12
C GLU A 114 -5.43 8.38 -5.80
N ASP A 115 -6.10 8.12 -4.68
CA ASP A 115 -5.57 8.46 -3.36
C ASP A 115 -4.42 7.53 -2.96
N TYR A 116 -4.49 6.27 -3.38
CA TYR A 116 -3.38 5.33 -3.20
C TYR A 116 -2.16 5.72 -4.05
N GLU A 117 -2.35 6.15 -5.31
CA GLU A 117 -1.27 6.66 -6.17
C GLU A 117 -0.54 7.84 -5.53
N LYS A 118 -1.29 8.82 -5.01
CA LYS A 118 -0.70 9.97 -4.29
C LYS A 118 0.08 9.54 -3.05
N LEU A 119 -0.42 8.54 -2.33
CA LEU A 119 0.27 8.00 -1.16
C LEU A 119 1.58 7.32 -1.53
N LEU A 120 1.60 6.58 -2.65
CA LEU A 120 2.82 5.97 -3.20
C LEU A 120 3.84 7.04 -3.63
N ASP A 121 3.37 8.12 -4.26
CA ASP A 121 4.22 9.26 -4.64
C ASP A 121 4.84 9.94 -3.40
N ASP A 122 4.04 10.12 -2.35
CA ASP A 122 4.52 10.69 -1.08
C ASP A 122 5.55 9.76 -0.41
N PHE A 123 5.33 8.44 -0.43
CA PHE A 123 6.27 7.46 0.09
C PHE A 123 7.61 7.50 -0.66
N ILE A 124 7.58 7.48 -1.99
CA ILE A 124 8.80 7.54 -2.81
C ILE A 124 9.55 8.87 -2.60
N ARG A 125 8.82 9.96 -2.39
CA ARG A 125 9.44 11.26 -2.08
C ARG A 125 10.14 11.27 -0.72
N GLN A 126 9.54 10.63 0.28
CA GLN A 126 10.08 10.56 1.64
C GLN A 126 11.22 9.52 1.75
N PHE A 127 11.10 8.40 1.03
CA PHE A 127 12.06 7.28 1.06
C PHE A 127 12.55 6.90 -0.34
N PRO A 128 13.28 7.78 -1.04
CA PRO A 128 13.67 7.56 -2.45
C PRO A 128 14.65 6.40 -2.68
N ALA A 129 15.30 5.92 -1.63
CA ALA A 129 16.21 4.77 -1.68
C ALA A 129 15.50 3.43 -1.42
N ASN A 130 14.21 3.44 -1.07
CA ASN A 130 13.44 2.23 -0.81
C ASN A 130 12.86 1.65 -2.11
N ALA A 131 13.23 0.40 -2.45
CA ALA A 131 12.78 -0.27 -3.67
C ALA A 131 11.27 -0.63 -3.63
N ASP A 132 10.72 -0.94 -2.44
CA ASP A 132 9.32 -1.36 -2.27
C ASP A 132 8.33 -0.27 -2.72
N GLY A 133 8.65 1.01 -2.51
CA GLY A 133 7.83 2.11 -2.98
C GLY A 133 7.63 2.07 -4.49
N TYR A 134 8.72 1.90 -5.23
CA TYR A 134 8.68 1.78 -6.68
C TYR A 134 8.00 0.49 -7.14
N LEU A 135 8.26 -0.65 -6.47
CA LEU A 135 7.61 -1.92 -6.80
C LEU A 135 6.09 -1.85 -6.62
N ARG A 136 5.61 -1.25 -5.54
CA ARG A 136 4.18 -1.07 -5.29
C ARG A 136 3.54 -0.16 -6.32
N ARG A 137 4.20 0.95 -6.69
CA ARG A 137 3.68 1.86 -7.72
C ARG A 137 3.74 1.23 -9.11
N ALA A 138 4.78 0.47 -9.44
CA ALA A 138 4.84 -0.31 -10.68
C ALA A 138 3.67 -1.30 -10.80
N ASN A 139 3.38 -2.06 -9.75
CA ASN A 139 2.24 -2.98 -9.71
C ASN A 139 0.90 -2.24 -9.83
N TYR A 140 0.75 -1.10 -9.18
CA TYR A 140 -0.43 -0.24 -9.31
C TYR A 140 -0.61 0.25 -10.77
N TYR A 141 0.44 0.75 -11.41
CA TYR A 141 0.38 1.15 -12.81
C TYR A 141 0.07 -0.02 -13.73
N ALA A 142 0.68 -1.17 -13.50
CA ALA A 142 0.42 -2.36 -14.29
C ALA A 142 -1.05 -2.83 -14.19
N SER A 143 -1.71 -2.66 -13.04
CA SER A 143 -3.13 -3.00 -12.90
C SER A 143 -4.05 -2.13 -13.78
N LYS A 144 -3.60 -0.94 -14.17
CA LYS A 144 -4.30 -0.04 -15.11
C LYS A 144 -3.94 -0.32 -16.58
N GLY A 145 -2.87 -1.04 -16.84
CA GLY A 145 -2.33 -1.22 -18.20
C GLY A 145 -3.22 -2.05 -19.12
N LYS A 146 -4.23 -2.76 -18.58
CA LYS A 146 -5.15 -3.56 -19.39
C LYS A 146 -5.92 -2.73 -20.41
N ASP A 147 -6.32 -1.52 -20.05
CA ASP A 147 -7.12 -0.64 -20.90
C ASP A 147 -6.27 0.37 -21.68
N ASP A 148 -5.07 0.69 -21.15
CA ASP A 148 -4.13 1.63 -21.77
C ASP A 148 -2.67 1.19 -21.50
N GLN A 149 -1.99 0.72 -22.55
CA GLN A 149 -0.62 0.21 -22.47
C GLN A 149 0.42 1.27 -22.04
N THR A 150 0.10 2.55 -22.05
CA THR A 150 1.00 3.60 -21.55
C THR A 150 1.28 3.46 -20.05
N TRP A 151 0.37 2.82 -19.31
CA TRP A 151 0.59 2.50 -17.90
C TRP A 151 1.69 1.47 -17.69
N TYR A 152 1.89 0.55 -18.63
CA TYR A 152 3.03 -0.40 -18.56
C TYR A 152 4.37 0.32 -18.74
N ASP A 153 4.44 1.41 -19.52
CA ASP A 153 5.67 2.21 -19.63
C ASP A 153 6.04 2.84 -18.28
N LYS A 154 5.02 3.35 -17.54
CA LYS A 154 5.23 3.87 -16.18
C LYS A 154 5.68 2.76 -15.20
N ALA A 155 5.06 1.58 -15.28
CA ALA A 155 5.45 0.44 -14.46
C ALA A 155 6.90 0.02 -14.73
N VAL A 156 7.31 -0.04 -15.99
CA VAL A 156 8.71 -0.36 -16.39
C VAL A 156 9.68 0.70 -15.87
N ALA A 157 9.32 1.97 -15.93
CA ALA A 157 10.16 3.05 -15.38
C ALA A 157 10.40 2.87 -13.87
N ASP A 158 9.36 2.52 -13.12
CA ASP A 158 9.46 2.25 -11.68
C ASP A 158 10.26 0.98 -11.38
N PHE A 159 10.09 -0.12 -12.14
CA PHE A 159 10.94 -1.30 -11.99
C PHE A 159 12.42 -1.00 -12.24
N ASN A 160 12.71 -0.21 -13.27
CA ASN A 160 14.09 0.22 -13.53
C ASN A 160 14.65 1.06 -12.39
N GLN A 161 13.83 1.88 -11.76
CA GLN A 161 14.26 2.66 -10.60
C GLN A 161 14.44 1.76 -9.36
N ALA A 162 13.54 0.81 -9.12
CA ALA A 162 13.70 -0.19 -8.07
C ALA A 162 15.03 -0.97 -8.22
N LEU A 163 15.36 -1.41 -9.43
CA LEU A 163 16.65 -2.09 -9.72
C LEU A 163 17.88 -1.23 -9.45
N LYS A 164 17.78 0.10 -9.55
CA LYS A 164 18.89 1.01 -9.25
C LYS A 164 19.10 1.19 -7.75
N VAL A 165 18.00 1.27 -6.97
CA VAL A 165 18.08 1.59 -5.54
C VAL A 165 18.13 0.36 -4.66
N ALA A 166 17.66 -0.80 -5.10
CA ALA A 166 17.66 -2.04 -4.33
C ALA A 166 19.08 -2.49 -3.98
N GLN A 167 19.33 -2.71 -2.69
CA GLN A 167 20.59 -3.31 -2.22
C GLN A 167 20.73 -4.76 -2.69
N LYS A 168 19.65 -5.54 -2.59
CA LYS A 168 19.53 -6.90 -3.09
C LYS A 168 18.41 -6.91 -4.15
N LYS A 169 18.68 -7.41 -5.33
CA LYS A 169 17.81 -7.25 -6.50
C LYS A 169 16.90 -8.44 -6.77
N ASP A 170 17.01 -9.49 -5.97
CA ASP A 170 16.25 -10.73 -6.14
C ASP A 170 14.73 -10.49 -6.13
N ASP A 171 14.23 -9.78 -5.11
CA ASP A 171 12.80 -9.47 -5.00
C ASP A 171 12.31 -8.58 -6.15
N VAL A 172 13.13 -7.64 -6.63
CA VAL A 172 12.77 -6.81 -7.78
C VAL A 172 12.64 -7.66 -9.05
N TYR A 173 13.61 -8.54 -9.34
CA TYR A 173 13.54 -9.45 -10.48
C TYR A 173 12.36 -10.40 -10.38
N TYR A 174 12.09 -10.93 -9.19
CA TYR A 174 10.90 -11.76 -8.95
C TYR A 174 9.60 -11.02 -9.26
N ASN A 175 9.44 -9.79 -8.77
CA ASN A 175 8.24 -8.98 -9.01
C ASN A 175 8.06 -8.64 -10.51
N ILE A 176 9.15 -8.33 -11.23
CA ILE A 176 9.11 -8.13 -12.68
C ILE A 176 8.64 -9.41 -13.40
N GLY A 177 9.26 -10.55 -13.09
CA GLY A 177 8.90 -11.83 -13.69
C GLY A 177 7.46 -12.24 -13.40
N LYS A 178 7.03 -12.07 -12.15
CA LYS A 178 5.65 -12.33 -11.71
C LYS A 178 4.63 -11.48 -12.45
N LEU A 179 4.92 -10.20 -12.66
CA LEU A 179 4.03 -9.31 -13.41
C LEU A 179 3.93 -9.73 -14.88
N MET A 180 5.07 -10.01 -15.53
CA MET A 180 5.09 -10.47 -16.92
C MET A 180 4.33 -11.79 -17.10
N TYR A 181 4.48 -12.71 -16.13
CA TYR A 181 3.74 -13.97 -16.10
C TYR A 181 2.23 -13.73 -15.99
N ALA A 182 1.79 -12.91 -15.03
CA ALA A 182 0.39 -12.56 -14.85
C ALA A 182 -0.20 -11.87 -16.09
N TYR A 183 0.58 -11.02 -16.75
CA TYR A 183 0.21 -10.37 -18.00
C TYR A 183 -0.05 -11.40 -19.11
N GLN A 184 0.84 -12.38 -19.30
CA GLN A 184 0.67 -13.43 -20.30
C GLN A 184 -0.51 -14.37 -19.99
N LEU A 185 -0.78 -14.65 -18.70
CA LEU A 185 -1.96 -15.42 -18.30
C LEU A 185 -3.28 -14.74 -18.65
N SER A 186 -3.29 -13.41 -18.73
CA SER A 186 -4.48 -12.65 -19.17
C SER A 186 -4.78 -12.79 -20.67
N LYS A 187 -3.91 -13.47 -21.43
CA LYS A 187 -4.01 -13.70 -22.88
C LYS A 187 -4.25 -12.41 -23.66
N PRO A 188 -3.32 -11.43 -23.57
CA PRO A 188 -3.48 -10.16 -24.26
C PRO A 188 -3.54 -10.38 -25.78
N GLU A 189 -4.39 -9.64 -26.48
CA GLU A 189 -4.48 -9.70 -27.95
C GLU A 189 -3.15 -9.34 -28.62
N LYS A 190 -2.42 -8.43 -28.01
CA LYS A 190 -1.10 -8.00 -28.44
C LYS A 190 -0.15 -7.95 -27.28
N THR A 191 0.97 -8.65 -27.41
CA THR A 191 2.04 -8.62 -26.39
C THR A 191 2.63 -7.23 -26.28
N TYR A 192 2.74 -6.73 -25.05
CA TYR A 192 3.43 -5.48 -24.76
C TYR A 192 4.94 -5.71 -24.79
N LYS A 193 5.63 -5.08 -25.75
CA LYS A 193 7.09 -5.20 -25.92
C LYS A 193 7.56 -6.66 -25.87
N ASP A 194 8.50 -6.95 -24.97
CA ASP A 194 9.11 -8.25 -24.72
C ASP A 194 8.50 -8.99 -23.52
N TRP A 195 7.29 -8.61 -23.07
CA TRP A 195 6.62 -9.28 -21.95
C TRP A 195 6.09 -10.65 -22.36
N THR A 196 6.99 -11.61 -22.42
CA THR A 196 6.71 -13.01 -22.77
C THR A 196 6.99 -13.92 -21.58
N TYR A 197 6.55 -15.19 -21.66
CA TYR A 197 6.92 -16.19 -20.67
C TYR A 197 8.45 -16.37 -20.59
N ASP A 198 9.17 -16.29 -21.71
CA ASP A 198 10.64 -16.41 -21.72
C ASP A 198 11.29 -15.26 -20.93
N THR A 199 10.84 -14.03 -21.13
CA THR A 199 11.36 -12.88 -20.40
C THR A 199 10.96 -12.94 -18.93
N ALA A 200 9.74 -13.40 -18.59
CA ALA A 200 9.32 -13.65 -17.23
C ALA A 200 10.23 -14.68 -16.53
N LEU A 201 10.47 -15.81 -17.20
CA LEU A 201 11.36 -16.88 -16.70
C LEU A 201 12.78 -16.41 -16.50
N LYS A 202 13.32 -15.61 -17.42
CA LYS A 202 14.65 -15.00 -17.29
C LYS A 202 14.75 -14.14 -16.03
N ASN A 203 13.78 -13.31 -15.75
CA ASN A 203 13.77 -12.48 -14.54
C ASN A 203 13.68 -13.34 -13.25
N VAL A 204 12.78 -14.34 -13.21
CA VAL A 204 12.65 -15.23 -12.05
C VAL A 204 13.96 -16.00 -11.81
N ARG A 205 14.63 -16.48 -12.87
CA ARG A 205 15.93 -17.14 -12.75
C ARG A 205 17.04 -16.20 -12.26
N GLN A 206 16.98 -14.90 -12.58
CA GLN A 206 17.88 -13.92 -11.99
C GLN A 206 17.64 -13.77 -10.48
N ALA A 207 16.38 -13.78 -10.05
CA ALA A 207 16.05 -13.78 -8.62
C ALA A 207 16.62 -15.01 -7.92
N ILE A 208 16.39 -16.21 -8.47
CA ILE A 208 16.88 -17.48 -7.95
C ILE A 208 18.43 -17.53 -7.88
N ALA A 209 19.12 -16.94 -8.86
CA ALA A 209 20.57 -16.89 -8.88
C ALA A 209 21.16 -16.00 -7.77
N ILE A 210 20.41 -15.00 -7.32
CA ILE A 210 20.82 -14.11 -6.22
C ILE A 210 20.45 -14.74 -4.86
N ASP A 211 19.23 -15.28 -4.76
CA ASP A 211 18.74 -15.97 -3.57
C ASP A 211 17.74 -17.07 -3.99
N PRO A 212 18.05 -18.36 -3.77
CA PRO A 212 17.21 -19.46 -4.22
C PRO A 212 16.01 -19.69 -3.29
N LEU A 213 15.20 -18.68 -3.05
CA LEU A 213 14.01 -18.77 -2.21
C LEU A 213 12.98 -19.71 -2.83
N PRO A 214 12.32 -20.58 -2.03
CA PRO A 214 11.32 -21.53 -2.53
C PRO A 214 10.18 -20.88 -3.31
N ILE A 215 9.77 -19.65 -2.94
CA ILE A 215 8.71 -18.92 -3.66
C ILE A 215 9.13 -18.52 -5.09
N TYR A 216 10.42 -18.25 -5.32
CA TYR A 216 10.93 -17.95 -6.66
C TYR A 216 11.00 -19.23 -7.50
N ILE A 217 11.38 -20.37 -6.88
CA ILE A 217 11.41 -21.68 -7.54
C ILE A 217 9.99 -22.13 -7.91
N GLN A 218 9.00 -21.87 -7.05
CA GLN A 218 7.60 -22.12 -7.38
C GLN A 218 7.17 -21.32 -8.61
N MET A 219 7.50 -20.02 -8.67
CA MET A 219 7.19 -19.19 -9.83
C MET A 219 7.88 -19.66 -11.11
N GLU A 220 9.13 -20.18 -11.02
CA GLU A 220 9.80 -20.82 -12.14
C GLU A 220 8.98 -22.02 -12.64
N GLY A 221 8.52 -22.88 -11.73
CA GLY A 221 7.64 -24.01 -12.06
C GLY A 221 6.35 -23.60 -12.75
N ASP A 222 5.69 -22.56 -12.23
CA ASP A 222 4.43 -22.03 -12.77
C ASP A 222 4.62 -21.50 -14.21
N ILE A 223 5.72 -20.80 -14.47
CA ILE A 223 6.02 -20.28 -15.81
C ILE A 223 6.35 -21.42 -16.77
N LEU A 224 7.18 -22.40 -16.37
CA LEU A 224 7.53 -23.57 -17.16
C LEU A 224 6.29 -24.40 -17.48
N PHE A 225 5.38 -24.57 -16.52
CA PHE A 225 4.10 -25.23 -16.75
C PHE A 225 3.27 -24.51 -17.81
N ALA A 226 3.19 -23.18 -17.76
CA ALA A 226 2.48 -22.39 -18.76
C ALA A 226 3.11 -22.47 -20.14
N GLN A 227 4.42 -22.67 -20.22
CA GLN A 227 5.17 -22.93 -21.46
C GLN A 227 5.06 -24.39 -21.95
N GLN A 228 4.39 -25.26 -21.20
CA GLN A 228 4.28 -26.70 -21.44
C GLN A 228 5.62 -27.45 -21.29
N ASP A 229 6.63 -26.84 -20.68
CA ASP A 229 7.82 -27.54 -20.22
C ASP A 229 7.51 -28.27 -18.89
N TYR A 230 6.75 -29.36 -19.00
CA TYR A 230 6.29 -30.11 -17.84
C TYR A 230 7.43 -30.76 -17.07
N ALA A 231 8.53 -31.15 -17.75
CA ALA A 231 9.68 -31.73 -17.09
C ALA A 231 10.40 -30.72 -16.18
N GLY A 232 10.65 -29.52 -16.69
CA GLY A 232 11.20 -28.43 -15.92
C GLY A 232 10.28 -28.00 -14.78
N ALA A 233 8.98 -27.90 -15.04
CA ALA A 233 7.98 -27.55 -14.04
C ALA A 233 7.94 -28.56 -12.89
N LEU A 234 7.92 -29.87 -13.19
CA LEU A 234 7.92 -30.93 -12.17
C LEU A 234 9.15 -30.83 -11.27
N ALA A 235 10.34 -30.67 -11.86
CA ALA A 235 11.59 -30.52 -11.11
C ALA A 235 11.57 -29.33 -10.16
N ALA A 236 10.96 -28.21 -10.58
CA ALA A 236 10.80 -27.05 -9.72
C ALA A 236 9.81 -27.31 -8.56
N TYR A 237 8.65 -27.88 -8.83
CA TYR A 237 7.65 -28.19 -7.80
C TYR A 237 8.15 -29.24 -6.80
N GLU A 238 8.89 -30.24 -7.23
CA GLU A 238 9.50 -31.23 -6.32
C GLU A 238 10.48 -30.59 -5.34
N LYS A 239 11.28 -29.59 -5.78
CA LYS A 239 12.12 -28.80 -4.88
C LYS A 239 11.28 -27.99 -3.87
N VAL A 240 10.17 -27.40 -4.32
CA VAL A 240 9.27 -26.64 -3.44
C VAL A 240 8.63 -27.55 -2.40
N ASN A 241 8.23 -28.77 -2.78
CA ASN A 241 7.60 -29.75 -1.89
C ASN A 241 8.53 -30.27 -0.78
N THR A 242 9.84 -30.06 -0.90
CA THR A 242 10.81 -30.33 0.17
C THR A 242 11.15 -29.12 1.03
N SER A 243 10.50 -27.97 0.80
CA SER A 243 10.76 -26.71 1.47
C SER A 243 9.71 -26.38 2.55
N ASN A 244 9.95 -25.28 3.28
CA ASN A 244 9.04 -24.77 4.32
C ASN A 244 7.74 -24.14 3.79
N ILE A 245 7.61 -23.96 2.46
CA ILE A 245 6.37 -23.47 1.83
C ILE A 245 5.59 -24.61 1.14
N ALA A 246 6.00 -25.86 1.35
CA ALA A 246 5.25 -27.02 0.87
C ALA A 246 3.79 -26.94 1.36
N SER A 247 2.85 -27.18 0.48
CA SER A 247 1.43 -27.02 0.74
C SER A 247 0.61 -27.95 -0.14
N PRO A 248 -0.66 -28.23 0.18
CA PRO A 248 -1.55 -28.97 -0.70
C PRO A 248 -1.51 -28.49 -2.16
N ALA A 249 -1.45 -27.16 -2.38
CA ALA A 249 -1.41 -26.60 -3.72
C ALA A 249 -0.11 -26.94 -4.48
N THR A 250 1.05 -26.94 -3.80
CA THR A 250 2.33 -27.28 -4.46
C THR A 250 2.44 -28.76 -4.78
N PHE A 251 1.93 -29.65 -3.91
CA PHE A 251 1.80 -31.09 -4.21
C PHE A 251 0.84 -31.35 -5.35
N PHE A 252 -0.30 -30.66 -5.40
CA PHE A 252 -1.25 -30.76 -6.50
C PHE A 252 -0.62 -30.35 -7.85
N SER A 253 0.15 -29.26 -7.86
CA SER A 253 0.86 -28.81 -9.06
C SER A 253 1.85 -29.87 -9.56
N ALA A 254 2.62 -30.48 -8.66
CA ALA A 254 3.53 -31.57 -8.99
C ALA A 254 2.78 -32.81 -9.53
N ALA A 255 1.70 -33.24 -8.86
CA ALA A 255 0.87 -34.35 -9.26
C ALA A 255 0.28 -34.15 -10.67
N LYS A 256 -0.32 -32.97 -10.90
CA LYS A 256 -0.89 -32.63 -12.20
C LYS A 256 0.15 -32.59 -13.32
N THR A 257 1.33 -32.08 -13.02
CA THR A 257 2.44 -32.04 -13.98
C THR A 257 2.95 -33.41 -14.30
N LYS A 258 3.08 -34.30 -13.29
CA LYS A 258 3.50 -35.69 -13.46
C LYS A 258 2.49 -36.52 -14.26
N GLU A 259 1.18 -36.29 -14.06
CA GLU A 259 0.11 -36.86 -14.86
C GLU A 259 0.24 -36.47 -16.34
N LEU A 260 0.49 -35.19 -16.65
CA LEU A 260 0.69 -34.69 -18.02
C LEU A 260 1.92 -35.32 -18.70
N LEU A 261 2.96 -35.63 -17.93
CA LEU A 261 4.15 -36.35 -18.39
C LEU A 261 3.92 -37.87 -18.58
N LYS A 262 2.72 -38.38 -18.26
CA LYS A 262 2.40 -39.79 -18.23
C LYS A 262 3.31 -40.59 -17.28
N GLY A 263 3.67 -40.01 -16.15
CA GLY A 263 4.45 -40.61 -15.09
C GLY A 263 3.71 -41.77 -14.40
N ASP A 264 4.40 -42.48 -13.49
CA ASP A 264 3.82 -43.59 -12.75
C ASP A 264 2.54 -43.18 -12.01
N PRO A 265 1.38 -43.80 -12.28
CA PRO A 265 0.13 -43.50 -11.60
C PRO A 265 0.21 -43.61 -10.06
N LYS A 266 1.05 -44.53 -9.53
CA LYS A 266 1.25 -44.67 -8.08
C LYS A 266 1.91 -43.44 -7.47
N GLU A 267 2.87 -42.82 -8.17
CA GLU A 267 3.53 -41.61 -7.73
C GLU A 267 2.59 -40.38 -7.82
N VAL A 268 1.74 -40.38 -8.87
CA VAL A 268 0.70 -39.32 -8.99
C VAL A 268 -0.28 -39.40 -7.81
N VAL A 269 -0.74 -40.62 -7.47
CA VAL A 269 -1.62 -40.84 -6.31
C VAL A 269 -0.94 -40.42 -5.01
N ALA A 270 0.33 -40.81 -4.79
CA ALA A 270 1.07 -40.43 -3.59
C ALA A 270 1.22 -38.92 -3.43
N LEU A 271 1.41 -38.15 -4.54
CA LEU A 271 1.42 -36.69 -4.51
C LEU A 271 0.04 -36.12 -4.22
N MET A 272 -1.04 -36.73 -4.77
CA MET A 272 -2.42 -36.31 -4.48
C MET A 272 -2.79 -36.56 -3.02
N ASP A 273 -2.38 -37.72 -2.44
CA ASP A 273 -2.58 -38.01 -1.01
C ASP A 273 -1.88 -37.00 -0.11
N SER A 274 -0.76 -36.43 -0.57
CA SER A 274 -0.06 -35.34 0.14
C SER A 274 -0.78 -33.99 0.08
N CYS A 275 -1.89 -33.90 -0.67
CA CYS A 275 -2.72 -32.69 -0.72
C CYS A 275 -3.79 -32.64 0.40
N ILE A 276 -3.98 -33.75 1.12
CA ILE A 276 -4.99 -33.91 2.16
C ILE A 276 -4.35 -33.69 3.53
#